data_354744681200665ad99f8a866d1117f5
#
_entry.id   354744681200665ad99f8a866d1117f5
#
_cell.length_a   1.000
_cell.length_b   1.000
_cell.length_c   1.000
_cell.angle_alpha   90.00
_cell.angle_beta   90.00
_cell.angle_gamma   90.00
#
_symmetry.space_group_name_H-M   'P 1'
#
loop_
_entity.id
_entity.type
_entity.pdbx_description
1 polymer ?
#
loop_
_entity_poly.entity_id
_entity_poly.type
_entity_poly.pdbx_seq_one_letter_code
_entity_poly.pdbx_strand_id
1 'polypeptide(L)'
;PPRNESSAASDVYKRQTTIKGAKRMVEREEPVVWDILADVIKEHPILLNRAPTLHRLGIQAFEPLLIEGKAIQLHPLVCKAYNADFDGDQMAVHVPLTLEAQLECRALLMASNNILSPSNGRPIIDPSQDVVLGIYYMTREKINARGEGSIFADVKEVSRAFETGAVELQAKVKVRIKDREGQTELKDTTVGRALLYQISPDGLNFEHFNKTLTSKGISDLINTCYRDCGLKDTVIFADQLMYQGYEYSTKSGSSICVDDCLIPEDKAEIIEKSEQEVKDIEAQYSSGLVTQGEKYNKVIDIWSRANEKVANSLMDTISKEKVTNKDGEEVDQDSFNSVYMYLDSGARSSPAQVRQLAGMRGLMAKPDGSIIETPITANFREGLTVLQYFTSTHGARKGLADTALKTANSGYLTRRLVDVAQDLVVREVDCETEKGIEIKSIIEGGETVLELKDRVLGRVTAKEVSSADGAFKLPANTVIDEAIAQELGNHSIDSIFVRSPITCETAYGICSMCYGRDLGRGCLLYTSDAADDSLR
;
A
#
# COMPACT_ATOMS: atom_id res chain seq x y z
N PRO A 1 27.16 0.70 -34.75
CA PRO A 1 26.29 -0.37 -34.24
C PRO A 1 26.54 -0.50 -32.76
N PRO A 2 25.48 -0.61 -31.94
CA PRO A 2 25.66 -0.73 -30.49
C PRO A 2 26.49 -1.96 -30.14
N ARG A 3 27.36 -1.81 -29.15
CA ARG A 3 28.35 -2.85 -28.77
C ARG A 3 27.70 -4.21 -28.42
N ASN A 4 26.44 -4.25 -28.02
CA ASN A 4 25.78 -5.47 -27.58
C ASN A 4 25.18 -6.28 -28.73
N GLU A 5 24.60 -5.64 -29.75
CA GLU A 5 24.37 -6.34 -31.02
C GLU A 5 25.68 -6.83 -31.62
N SER A 6 26.75 -6.10 -31.39
CA SER A 6 28.11 -6.48 -31.77
C SER A 6 28.66 -7.67 -30.97
N SER A 7 28.31 -7.84 -29.70
CA SER A 7 28.75 -8.95 -28.85
C SER A 7 28.06 -10.26 -29.24
N ALA A 8 26.71 -10.28 -29.30
CA ALA A 8 25.99 -11.44 -29.80
C ALA A 8 26.37 -11.78 -31.25
N ALA A 9 26.48 -10.75 -32.11
CA ALA A 9 26.97 -10.93 -33.48
C ALA A 9 28.45 -11.40 -33.53
N SER A 10 29.29 -11.00 -32.55
CA SER A 10 30.70 -11.46 -32.45
C SER A 10 30.79 -12.93 -32.05
N ASP A 11 29.93 -13.39 -31.14
CA ASP A 11 29.93 -14.79 -30.72
C ASP A 11 29.29 -15.71 -31.76
N VAL A 12 28.27 -15.25 -32.47
CA VAL A 12 27.77 -15.91 -33.67
C VAL A 12 28.85 -15.89 -34.79
N TYR A 13 29.64 -14.81 -34.91
CA TYR A 13 30.71 -14.70 -35.88
C TYR A 13 31.86 -15.70 -35.62
N LYS A 14 32.14 -16.09 -34.39
CA LYS A 14 33.10 -17.17 -34.09
C LYS A 14 32.72 -18.51 -34.72
N ARG A 15 31.42 -18.71 -34.97
CA ARG A 15 30.87 -19.92 -35.64
C ARG A 15 30.59 -19.73 -37.13
N GLN A 16 30.68 -18.52 -37.64
CA GLN A 16 30.44 -18.15 -39.03
C GLN A 16 31.59 -17.33 -39.60
N THR A 17 31.91 -17.53 -40.85
CA THR A 17 33.05 -16.86 -41.52
C THR A 17 32.74 -15.43 -41.96
N THR A 18 31.47 -14.98 -41.94
CA THR A 18 31.05 -13.64 -42.38
C THR A 18 30.00 -13.01 -41.48
N ILE A 19 30.15 -11.70 -41.21
CA ILE A 19 29.17 -10.89 -40.45
C ILE A 19 27.75 -10.96 -41.06
N LYS A 20 27.70 -10.99 -42.42
CA LYS A 20 26.41 -11.11 -43.15
C LYS A 20 25.73 -12.44 -42.90
N GLY A 21 26.50 -13.52 -42.75
CA GLY A 21 25.97 -14.84 -42.36
C GLY A 21 25.42 -14.86 -40.96
N ALA A 22 26.17 -14.27 -39.99
CA ALA A 22 25.71 -14.18 -38.59
C ALA A 22 24.42 -13.36 -38.45
N LYS A 23 24.31 -12.20 -39.14
CA LYS A 23 23.06 -11.42 -39.14
C LYS A 23 21.84 -12.20 -39.67
N ARG A 24 22.04 -12.99 -40.74
CA ARG A 24 20.95 -13.84 -41.27
C ARG A 24 20.52 -14.95 -40.31
N MET A 25 21.46 -15.52 -39.54
CA MET A 25 21.15 -16.51 -38.51
C MET A 25 20.29 -15.89 -37.38
N VAL A 26 20.67 -14.66 -36.93
CA VAL A 26 19.88 -13.89 -35.94
C VAL A 26 18.49 -13.57 -36.48
N GLU A 27 18.36 -13.11 -37.73
CA GLU A 27 17.08 -12.81 -38.38
C GLU A 27 16.19 -14.04 -38.56
N ARG A 28 16.80 -15.25 -38.66
CA ARG A 28 16.07 -16.52 -38.78
C ARG A 28 15.74 -17.16 -37.44
N GLU A 29 16.19 -16.58 -36.34
CA GLU A 29 15.98 -17.10 -34.98
C GLU A 29 16.40 -18.57 -34.83
N GLU A 30 17.57 -18.94 -35.39
CA GLU A 30 18.08 -20.30 -35.30
C GLU A 30 18.30 -20.72 -33.83
N PRO A 31 18.10 -22.02 -33.43
CA PRO A 31 18.23 -22.46 -32.03
C PRO A 31 19.57 -22.06 -31.36
N VAL A 32 20.67 -22.08 -32.13
CA VAL A 32 22.01 -21.67 -31.65
C VAL A 32 22.04 -20.21 -31.21
N VAL A 33 21.21 -19.35 -31.81
CA VAL A 33 21.14 -17.91 -31.44
C VAL A 33 20.54 -17.74 -30.05
N TRP A 34 19.58 -18.59 -29.68
CA TRP A 34 18.97 -18.56 -28.36
C TRP A 34 19.95 -18.95 -27.25
N ASP A 35 20.80 -19.96 -27.48
CA ASP A 35 21.86 -20.33 -26.53
C ASP A 35 22.86 -19.19 -26.31
N ILE A 36 23.29 -18.53 -27.40
CA ILE A 36 24.19 -17.39 -27.34
C ILE A 36 23.51 -16.18 -26.68
N LEU A 37 22.23 -15.94 -26.96
CA LEU A 37 21.46 -14.88 -26.32
C LEU A 37 21.36 -15.11 -24.82
N ALA A 38 21.11 -16.33 -24.38
CA ALA A 38 21.05 -16.69 -22.97
C ALA A 38 22.37 -16.36 -22.23
N ASP A 39 23.53 -16.51 -22.90
CA ASP A 39 24.82 -16.14 -22.33
C ASP A 39 25.05 -14.63 -22.32
N VAL A 40 24.60 -13.92 -23.36
CA VAL A 40 24.79 -12.45 -23.49
C VAL A 40 23.94 -11.68 -22.51
N ILE A 41 22.74 -12.16 -22.18
CA ILE A 41 21.83 -11.46 -21.24
C ILE A 41 22.22 -11.67 -19.78
N LYS A 42 23.06 -12.65 -19.46
CA LYS A 42 23.57 -12.84 -18.10
C LYS A 42 24.26 -11.57 -17.63
N GLU A 43 23.84 -11.11 -16.46
CA GLU A 43 24.38 -9.89 -15.84
C GLU A 43 24.21 -8.60 -16.68
N HIS A 44 23.38 -8.60 -17.72
CA HIS A 44 23.10 -7.42 -18.53
C HIS A 44 21.73 -6.85 -18.16
N PRO A 45 21.66 -5.74 -17.38
CA PRO A 45 20.38 -5.17 -16.96
C PRO A 45 19.65 -4.54 -18.15
N ILE A 46 18.34 -4.57 -18.11
CA ILE A 46 17.44 -3.84 -19.01
C ILE A 46 16.58 -2.87 -18.20
N LEU A 47 16.18 -1.78 -18.83
CA LEU A 47 15.27 -0.81 -18.24
C LEU A 47 13.86 -1.07 -18.76
N LEU A 48 12.88 -1.12 -17.86
CA LEU A 48 11.46 -1.13 -18.18
C LEU A 48 10.83 0.20 -17.79
N ASN A 49 10.05 0.78 -18.69
CA ASN A 49 9.31 2.02 -18.47
C ASN A 49 7.84 1.84 -18.82
N ARG A 50 6.95 2.26 -17.93
CA ARG A 50 5.51 2.36 -18.21
C ARG A 50 5.10 3.82 -18.31
N ALA A 51 4.43 4.22 -19.39
CA ALA A 51 3.82 5.52 -19.53
C ALA A 51 2.41 5.54 -18.85
N PRO A 52 2.04 6.63 -18.13
CA PRO A 52 2.82 7.83 -17.86
C PRO A 52 3.87 7.64 -16.76
N THR A 53 5.08 8.16 -16.95
CA THR A 53 6.14 8.14 -15.94
C THR A 53 5.92 9.28 -14.95
N LEU A 54 5.22 9.02 -13.85
CA LEU A 54 4.83 10.03 -12.87
C LEU A 54 5.94 10.34 -11.86
N HIS A 55 6.83 9.39 -11.62
CA HIS A 55 7.93 9.51 -10.66
C HIS A 55 9.10 8.62 -11.08
N ARG A 56 10.25 8.77 -10.42
CA ARG A 56 11.49 8.04 -10.78
C ARG A 56 11.34 6.52 -10.81
N LEU A 57 10.45 5.93 -10.00
CA LEU A 57 10.20 4.49 -9.96
C LEU A 57 9.35 3.97 -11.15
N GLY A 58 8.90 4.85 -12.03
CA GLY A 58 8.31 4.48 -13.32
C GLY A 58 9.33 3.94 -14.33
N ILE A 59 10.63 4.02 -14.01
CA ILE A 59 11.74 3.41 -14.76
C ILE A 59 12.59 2.64 -13.76
N GLN A 60 12.68 1.32 -13.93
CA GLN A 60 13.48 0.45 -13.08
C GLN A 60 14.27 -0.52 -13.94
N ALA A 61 15.42 -0.97 -13.41
CA ALA A 61 16.26 -1.96 -14.05
C ALA A 61 15.93 -3.38 -13.54
N PHE A 62 16.01 -4.34 -14.44
CA PHE A 62 15.79 -5.76 -14.18
C PHE A 62 16.84 -6.60 -14.91
N GLU A 63 17.15 -7.78 -14.41
CA GLU A 63 17.86 -8.80 -15.15
C GLU A 63 16.83 -9.62 -15.97
N PRO A 64 17.02 -9.73 -17.30
CA PRO A 64 16.07 -10.43 -18.15
C PRO A 64 16.24 -11.95 -18.04
N LEU A 65 15.11 -12.65 -18.09
CA LEU A 65 15.04 -14.09 -18.24
C LEU A 65 14.33 -14.42 -19.55
N LEU A 66 14.86 -15.38 -20.32
CA LEU A 66 14.20 -15.86 -21.52
C LEU A 66 13.03 -16.77 -21.16
N ILE A 67 11.85 -16.45 -21.69
CA ILE A 67 10.62 -17.22 -21.52
C ILE A 67 9.98 -17.45 -22.87
N GLU A 68 9.16 -18.49 -22.98
CA GLU A 68 8.30 -18.71 -24.14
C GLU A 68 7.12 -17.74 -24.10
N GLY A 69 6.73 -17.23 -25.28
CA GLY A 69 5.60 -16.31 -25.41
C GLY A 69 6.03 -14.91 -25.86
N LYS A 70 5.03 -14.03 -26.03
CA LYS A 70 5.22 -12.66 -26.53
C LYS A 70 4.95 -11.57 -25.48
N ALA A 71 4.55 -11.96 -24.28
CA ALA A 71 4.24 -11.04 -23.20
C ALA A 71 5.43 -10.91 -22.24
N ILE A 72 5.64 -9.68 -21.72
CA ILE A 72 6.61 -9.43 -20.66
C ILE A 72 6.00 -9.91 -19.33
N GLN A 73 6.70 -10.77 -18.62
CA GLN A 73 6.32 -11.15 -17.25
C GLN A 73 6.99 -10.17 -16.28
N LEU A 74 6.18 -9.44 -15.54
CA LEU A 74 6.64 -8.47 -14.56
C LEU A 74 6.44 -9.01 -13.14
N HIS A 75 7.42 -8.77 -12.28
CA HIS A 75 7.34 -9.19 -10.89
C HIS A 75 6.19 -8.46 -10.16
N PRO A 76 5.30 -9.17 -9.44
CA PRO A 76 4.11 -8.55 -8.83
C PRO A 76 4.41 -7.41 -7.84
N LEU A 77 5.49 -7.49 -7.06
CA LEU A 77 5.83 -6.48 -6.06
C LEU A 77 6.21 -5.12 -6.65
N VAL A 78 6.62 -5.05 -7.92
CA VAL A 78 6.92 -3.78 -8.59
C VAL A 78 5.72 -3.16 -9.30
N CYS A 79 4.60 -3.86 -9.43
CA CYS A 79 3.39 -3.36 -10.09
C CYS A 79 2.86 -2.07 -9.44
N LYS A 80 2.94 -1.96 -8.11
CA LYS A 80 2.52 -0.77 -7.36
C LYS A 80 3.37 0.45 -7.72
N ALA A 81 4.69 0.29 -7.89
CA ALA A 81 5.60 1.36 -8.28
C ALA A 81 5.32 1.89 -9.70
N TYR A 82 5.00 1.00 -10.63
CA TYR A 82 4.63 1.34 -12.00
C TYR A 82 3.17 1.78 -12.14
N ASN A 83 2.34 1.59 -11.13
CA ASN A 83 0.87 1.65 -11.26
C ASN A 83 0.38 0.79 -12.42
N ALA A 84 0.98 -0.41 -12.58
CA ALA A 84 0.72 -1.35 -13.67
C ALA A 84 -0.24 -2.45 -13.22
N ASP A 85 -1.12 -2.85 -14.12
CA ASP A 85 -1.93 -4.05 -14.02
C ASP A 85 -1.79 -4.91 -15.28
N PHE A 86 -2.37 -6.08 -15.29
CA PHE A 86 -2.21 -7.03 -16.39
C PHE A 86 -3.43 -7.06 -17.32
N ASP A 87 -4.10 -5.94 -17.49
CA ASP A 87 -5.29 -5.79 -18.35
C ASP A 87 -4.95 -5.44 -19.81
N GLY A 88 -3.68 -5.38 -20.17
CA GLY A 88 -3.18 -5.02 -21.50
C GLY A 88 -2.21 -3.84 -21.51
N ASP A 89 -1.68 -3.48 -20.35
CA ASP A 89 -0.65 -2.44 -20.23
C ASP A 89 0.57 -2.77 -21.10
N GLN A 90 1.18 -1.71 -21.65
CA GLN A 90 2.41 -1.81 -22.44
C GLN A 90 3.57 -1.15 -21.71
N MET A 91 4.77 -1.71 -21.88
CA MET A 91 6.01 -1.15 -21.35
C MET A 91 7.05 -0.98 -22.44
N ALA A 92 7.80 0.11 -22.37
CA ALA A 92 8.98 0.29 -23.20
C ALA A 92 10.17 -0.44 -22.56
N VAL A 93 10.96 -1.12 -23.40
CA VAL A 93 12.20 -1.80 -23.01
C VAL A 93 13.37 -1.02 -23.54
N HIS A 94 14.32 -0.68 -22.67
CA HIS A 94 15.55 0.00 -23.05
C HIS A 94 16.76 -0.83 -22.63
N VAL A 95 17.74 -0.94 -23.53
CA VAL A 95 18.96 -1.71 -23.29
C VAL A 95 20.13 -0.75 -23.13
N PRO A 96 20.74 -0.65 -21.96
CA PRO A 96 21.95 0.16 -21.75
C PRO A 96 23.13 -0.42 -22.52
N LEU A 97 23.82 0.42 -23.29
CA LEU A 97 24.84 -0.04 -24.22
C LEU A 97 26.27 0.11 -23.70
N THR A 98 26.53 1.13 -22.89
CA THR A 98 27.88 1.36 -22.33
C THR A 98 28.01 0.70 -20.97
N LEU A 99 29.28 0.41 -20.58
CA LEU A 99 29.53 -0.18 -19.25
C LEU A 99 29.14 0.77 -18.12
N GLU A 100 29.33 2.06 -18.31
CA GLU A 100 28.96 3.10 -17.36
C GLU A 100 27.44 3.07 -17.13
N ALA A 101 26.64 3.05 -18.21
CA ALA A 101 25.18 2.96 -18.12
C ALA A 101 24.70 1.66 -17.45
N GLN A 102 25.38 0.54 -17.71
CA GLN A 102 25.08 -0.74 -17.04
C GLN A 102 25.39 -0.70 -15.54
N LEU A 103 26.50 -0.05 -15.15
CA LEU A 103 26.84 0.15 -13.74
C LEU A 103 25.83 1.04 -13.02
N GLU A 104 25.41 2.14 -13.67
CA GLU A 104 24.33 2.98 -13.13
C GLU A 104 23.02 2.22 -12.96
N CYS A 105 22.63 1.41 -13.96
CA CYS A 105 21.48 0.55 -13.86
C CYS A 105 21.56 -0.39 -12.65
N ARG A 106 22.71 -1.00 -12.40
CA ARG A 106 22.92 -1.90 -11.26
C ARG A 106 22.93 -1.19 -9.92
N ALA A 107 23.63 -0.06 -9.84
CA ALA A 107 23.81 0.64 -8.57
C ALA A 107 22.57 1.44 -8.16
N LEU A 108 21.91 2.12 -9.10
CA LEU A 108 20.85 3.10 -8.81
C LEU A 108 19.46 2.65 -9.23
N LEU A 109 19.31 1.96 -10.37
CA LEU A 109 18.01 1.72 -11.00
C LEU A 109 17.45 0.32 -10.76
N MET A 110 18.21 -0.63 -10.22
CA MET A 110 17.70 -1.98 -9.93
C MET A 110 16.49 -1.90 -9.00
N ALA A 111 15.43 -2.65 -9.32
CA ALA A 111 14.22 -2.71 -8.53
C ALA A 111 14.48 -3.15 -7.08
N SER A 112 15.44 -4.05 -6.87
CA SER A 112 15.87 -4.50 -5.54
C SER A 112 16.50 -3.40 -4.68
N ASN A 113 17.05 -2.35 -5.28
CA ASN A 113 17.67 -1.23 -4.56
C ASN A 113 16.67 -0.11 -4.24
N ASN A 114 15.51 -0.08 -4.92
CA ASN A 114 14.50 0.95 -4.80
C ASN A 114 13.29 0.46 -4.00
N ILE A 115 13.49 0.13 -2.74
CA ILE A 115 12.45 -0.40 -1.85
C ILE A 115 11.57 0.70 -1.28
N LEU A 116 12.14 1.87 -0.95
CA LEU A 116 11.43 2.95 -0.28
C LEU A 116 10.79 3.91 -1.27
N SER A 117 9.57 4.35 -0.95
CA SER A 117 8.89 5.42 -1.70
C SER A 117 9.50 6.79 -1.38
N PRO A 118 9.85 7.59 -2.40
CA PRO A 118 10.34 8.95 -2.17
C PRO A 118 9.30 9.89 -1.54
N SER A 119 8.01 9.56 -1.60
CA SER A 119 6.93 10.42 -1.11
C SER A 119 6.77 10.37 0.40
N ASN A 120 6.89 9.20 1.01
CA ASN A 120 6.62 8.98 2.43
C ASN A 120 7.65 8.12 3.17
N GLY A 121 8.67 7.61 2.48
CA GLY A 121 9.71 6.76 3.08
C GLY A 121 9.25 5.36 3.50
N ARG A 122 8.03 4.96 3.17
CA ARG A 122 7.51 3.61 3.41
C ARG A 122 7.89 2.67 2.27
N PRO A 123 7.97 1.35 2.49
CA PRO A 123 8.25 0.41 1.42
C PRO A 123 7.24 0.51 0.30
N ILE A 124 7.72 0.50 -0.95
CA ILE A 124 6.86 0.48 -2.14
C ILE A 124 6.64 -0.94 -2.64
N ILE A 125 7.53 -1.87 -2.28
CA ILE A 125 7.42 -3.31 -2.57
C ILE A 125 6.40 -3.99 -1.63
N ASP A 126 5.25 -3.38 -1.50
CA ASP A 126 4.20 -3.76 -0.58
C ASP A 126 3.26 -4.76 -1.28
N PRO A 127 3.09 -5.97 -0.74
CA PRO A 127 2.16 -6.94 -1.30
C PRO A 127 0.74 -6.39 -1.35
N SER A 128 -0.03 -6.82 -2.34
CA SER A 128 -1.41 -6.38 -2.54
C SER A 128 -2.32 -7.55 -2.93
N GLN A 129 -3.62 -7.31 -2.90
CA GLN A 129 -4.65 -8.23 -3.39
C GLN A 129 -4.53 -9.66 -2.80
N ASP A 130 -4.29 -10.66 -3.64
CA ASP A 130 -4.30 -12.07 -3.25
C ASP A 130 -3.23 -12.44 -2.22
N VAL A 131 -2.07 -11.78 -2.28
CA VAL A 131 -1.00 -11.99 -1.29
C VAL A 131 -1.44 -11.58 0.09
N VAL A 132 -2.05 -10.39 0.20
CA VAL A 132 -2.59 -9.87 1.47
C VAL A 132 -3.69 -10.78 1.99
N LEU A 133 -4.61 -11.22 1.12
CA LEU A 133 -5.69 -12.13 1.50
C LEU A 133 -5.15 -13.46 2.05
N GLY A 134 -4.15 -14.05 1.39
CA GLY A 134 -3.54 -15.31 1.82
C GLY A 134 -2.86 -15.21 3.18
N ILE A 135 -2.09 -14.15 3.41
CA ILE A 135 -1.43 -13.90 4.70
C ILE A 135 -2.46 -13.61 5.80
N TYR A 136 -3.48 -12.81 5.49
CA TYR A 136 -4.58 -12.52 6.41
C TYR A 136 -5.31 -13.80 6.82
N TYR A 137 -5.69 -14.64 5.85
CA TYR A 137 -6.34 -15.94 6.11
C TYR A 137 -5.46 -16.85 6.97
N MET A 138 -4.15 -16.89 6.71
CA MET A 138 -3.18 -17.68 7.44
C MET A 138 -3.03 -17.22 8.91
N THR A 139 -3.09 -15.91 9.17
CA THR A 139 -2.82 -15.33 10.49
C THR A 139 -4.07 -15.18 11.38
N ARG A 140 -5.27 -15.51 10.87
CA ARG A 140 -6.51 -15.48 11.63
C ARG A 140 -6.60 -16.60 12.67
N GLU A 141 -7.46 -16.39 13.65
CA GLU A 141 -7.81 -17.36 14.68
C GLU A 141 -9.19 -17.96 14.41
N LYS A 142 -9.37 -19.24 14.68
CA LYS A 142 -10.65 -19.93 14.58
C LYS A 142 -10.90 -20.72 15.83
N ILE A 143 -12.05 -20.53 16.45
CA ILE A 143 -12.50 -21.27 17.64
C ILE A 143 -12.91 -22.69 17.21
N ASN A 144 -12.65 -23.68 18.05
CA ASN A 144 -12.91 -25.10 17.79
C ASN A 144 -12.15 -25.70 16.61
N ALA A 145 -11.05 -25.08 16.20
CA ALA A 145 -10.20 -25.66 15.18
C ALA A 145 -9.53 -26.95 15.68
N ARG A 146 -9.33 -27.90 14.75
CA ARG A 146 -8.68 -29.19 15.09
C ARG A 146 -7.24 -28.95 15.57
N GLY A 147 -6.90 -29.53 16.74
CA GLY A 147 -5.58 -29.37 17.35
C GLY A 147 -5.44 -28.15 18.25
N GLU A 148 -6.53 -27.46 18.56
CA GLU A 148 -6.52 -26.33 19.50
C GLU A 148 -6.02 -26.76 20.90
N GLY A 149 -5.09 -25.95 21.47
CA GLY A 149 -4.47 -26.18 22.75
C GLY A 149 -3.23 -27.11 22.72
N SER A 150 -2.84 -27.59 21.54
CA SER A 150 -1.61 -28.40 21.39
C SER A 150 -0.36 -27.57 21.70
N ILE A 151 0.65 -28.26 22.28
CA ILE A 151 1.94 -27.67 22.66
C ILE A 151 3.02 -28.25 21.77
N PHE A 152 3.83 -27.41 21.17
CA PHE A 152 4.92 -27.79 20.26
C PHE A 152 6.26 -27.28 20.76
N ALA A 153 7.28 -28.11 20.58
CA ALA A 153 8.64 -27.80 21.01
C ALA A 153 9.39 -26.87 20.05
N ASP A 154 8.99 -26.84 18.78
CA ASP A 154 9.62 -26.00 17.73
C ASP A 154 8.64 -25.73 16.59
N VAL A 155 8.91 -24.69 15.80
CA VAL A 155 8.13 -24.32 14.61
C VAL A 155 8.15 -25.44 13.55
N LYS A 156 9.26 -26.19 13.45
CA LYS A 156 9.37 -27.34 12.54
C LYS A 156 8.41 -28.48 12.90
N GLU A 157 8.15 -28.67 14.18
CA GLU A 157 7.16 -29.65 14.64
C GLU A 157 5.74 -29.22 14.27
N VAL A 158 5.44 -27.90 14.37
CA VAL A 158 4.17 -27.32 13.90
C VAL A 158 3.96 -27.58 12.42
N SER A 159 4.99 -27.37 11.57
CA SER A 159 4.92 -27.64 10.14
C SER A 159 4.58 -29.11 9.83
N ARG A 160 5.24 -30.05 10.50
CA ARG A 160 4.96 -31.47 10.35
C ARG A 160 3.55 -31.85 10.80
N ALA A 161 3.09 -31.31 11.93
CA ALA A 161 1.74 -31.55 12.43
C ALA A 161 0.68 -30.98 11.48
N PHE A 162 0.94 -29.84 10.86
CA PHE A 162 0.06 -29.25 9.84
C PHE A 162 0.04 -30.10 8.56
N GLU A 163 1.19 -30.51 8.04
CA GLU A 163 1.30 -31.37 6.85
C GLU A 163 0.60 -32.73 7.03
N THR A 164 0.67 -33.31 8.21
CA THR A 164 -0.04 -34.58 8.54
C THR A 164 -1.54 -34.37 8.79
N GLY A 165 -2.01 -33.13 8.81
CA GLY A 165 -3.40 -32.79 9.09
C GLY A 165 -3.82 -33.01 10.55
N ALA A 166 -2.89 -33.11 11.47
CA ALA A 166 -3.17 -33.22 12.91
C ALA A 166 -3.73 -31.92 13.50
N VAL A 167 -3.31 -30.78 12.96
CA VAL A 167 -3.76 -29.43 13.34
C VAL A 167 -4.24 -28.64 12.14
N GLU A 168 -5.21 -27.75 12.37
CA GLU A 168 -5.67 -26.79 11.38
C GLU A 168 -4.84 -25.49 11.41
N LEU A 169 -4.81 -24.78 10.30
CA LEU A 169 -4.00 -23.57 10.11
C LEU A 169 -4.30 -22.48 11.15
N GLN A 170 -5.57 -22.31 11.50
CA GLN A 170 -6.08 -21.25 12.37
C GLN A 170 -6.23 -21.70 13.84
N ALA A 171 -5.78 -22.92 14.17
CA ALA A 171 -5.86 -23.45 15.52
C ALA A 171 -4.94 -22.68 16.47
N LYS A 172 -5.45 -22.33 17.65
CA LYS A 172 -4.66 -21.77 18.77
C LYS A 172 -3.76 -22.85 19.36
N VAL A 173 -2.46 -22.58 19.38
CA VAL A 173 -1.43 -23.52 19.87
C VAL A 173 -0.39 -22.79 20.72
N LYS A 174 0.37 -23.55 21.51
CA LYS A 174 1.52 -23.02 22.24
C LYS A 174 2.79 -23.54 21.62
N VAL A 175 3.65 -22.62 21.19
CA VAL A 175 4.90 -22.96 20.51
C VAL A 175 6.08 -22.36 21.27
N ARG A 176 7.14 -23.15 21.41
CA ARG A 176 8.39 -22.68 21.99
C ARG A 176 9.19 -21.96 20.89
N ILE A 177 9.40 -20.66 21.08
CA ILE A 177 10.08 -19.79 20.12
C ILE A 177 11.35 -19.24 20.75
N LYS A 178 12.42 -19.18 19.96
CA LYS A 178 13.67 -18.53 20.35
C LYS A 178 13.55 -17.04 20.07
N ASP A 179 13.81 -16.22 21.09
CA ASP A 179 13.90 -14.78 20.95
C ASP A 179 15.31 -14.35 20.46
N ARG A 180 15.46 -13.06 20.08
CA ARG A 180 16.74 -12.46 19.66
C ARG A 180 17.88 -12.72 20.65
N GLU A 181 17.59 -12.75 21.94
CA GLU A 181 18.56 -13.00 23.02
C GLU A 181 18.90 -14.48 23.21
N GLY A 182 18.34 -15.36 22.37
CA GLY A 182 18.54 -16.81 22.48
C GLY A 182 17.73 -17.48 23.62
N GLN A 183 16.90 -16.72 24.33
CA GLN A 183 15.99 -17.26 25.33
C GLN A 183 14.83 -17.95 24.60
N THR A 184 14.42 -19.08 25.14
CA THR A 184 13.35 -19.88 24.55
C THR A 184 12.11 -19.74 25.42
N GLU A 185 11.08 -19.09 24.90
CA GLU A 185 9.81 -18.87 25.58
C GLU A 185 8.67 -19.65 24.92
N LEU A 186 7.72 -20.11 25.75
CA LEU A 186 6.47 -20.68 25.25
C LEU A 186 5.47 -19.57 25.01
N LYS A 187 5.14 -19.32 23.74
CA LYS A 187 4.21 -18.24 23.35
C LYS A 187 2.90 -18.83 22.82
N ASP A 188 1.78 -18.20 23.19
CA ASP A 188 0.45 -18.50 22.63
C ASP A 188 0.36 -17.89 21.23
N THR A 189 0.04 -18.70 20.24
CA THR A 189 -0.02 -18.29 18.83
C THR A 189 -0.98 -19.19 18.04
N THR A 190 -1.04 -18.98 16.73
CA THR A 190 -1.72 -19.90 15.81
C THR A 190 -0.72 -20.65 14.95
N VAL A 191 -1.14 -21.81 14.43
CA VAL A 191 -0.32 -22.60 13.50
C VAL A 191 0.15 -21.76 12.32
N GLY A 192 -0.74 -20.97 11.73
CA GLY A 192 -0.41 -20.10 10.58
C GLY A 192 0.63 -19.03 10.92
N ARG A 193 0.53 -18.36 12.07
CA ARG A 193 1.52 -17.35 12.51
C ARG A 193 2.89 -17.98 12.76
N ALA A 194 2.91 -19.18 13.31
CA ALA A 194 4.16 -19.93 13.52
C ALA A 194 4.81 -20.32 12.18
N LEU A 195 4.01 -20.77 11.19
CA LEU A 195 4.51 -21.08 9.86
C LEU A 195 5.02 -19.83 9.14
N LEU A 196 4.34 -18.69 9.28
CA LEU A 196 4.79 -17.43 8.72
C LEU A 196 6.11 -16.97 9.32
N TYR A 197 6.33 -17.21 10.62
CA TYR A 197 7.60 -16.89 11.26
C TYR A 197 8.79 -17.71 10.72
N GLN A 198 8.53 -18.88 10.14
CA GLN A 198 9.59 -19.72 9.56
C GLN A 198 10.35 -19.04 8.41
N ILE A 199 9.70 -18.12 7.69
CA ILE A 199 10.34 -17.35 6.60
C ILE A 199 10.99 -16.06 7.10
N SER A 200 10.87 -15.75 8.40
CA SER A 200 11.44 -14.54 8.97
C SER A 200 12.96 -14.57 8.89
N PRO A 201 13.61 -13.47 8.47
CA PRO A 201 15.05 -13.34 8.59
C PRO A 201 15.49 -13.30 10.06
N ASP A 202 16.73 -13.71 10.31
CA ASP A 202 17.34 -13.60 11.63
C ASP A 202 17.40 -12.11 12.04
N GLY A 203 16.71 -11.75 13.09
CA GLY A 203 16.68 -10.36 13.57
C GLY A 203 15.30 -9.74 13.73
N LEU A 204 14.24 -10.34 13.19
CA LEU A 204 12.87 -9.91 13.46
C LEU A 204 12.31 -10.60 14.72
N ASN A 205 11.61 -9.82 15.56
CA ASN A 205 10.97 -10.37 16.74
C ASN A 205 9.64 -11.06 16.35
N PHE A 206 9.35 -12.21 16.99
CA PHE A 206 8.11 -12.95 16.78
C PHE A 206 6.84 -12.14 17.06
N GLU A 207 6.90 -11.16 17.96
CA GLU A 207 5.73 -10.34 18.30
C GLU A 207 5.14 -9.57 17.11
N HIS A 208 5.97 -9.23 16.13
CA HIS A 208 5.49 -8.59 14.89
C HIS A 208 4.60 -9.52 14.05
N PHE A 209 4.78 -10.83 14.19
CA PHE A 209 4.01 -11.88 13.49
C PHE A 209 2.81 -12.38 14.29
N ASN A 210 2.82 -12.22 15.61
CA ASN A 210 1.78 -12.80 16.49
C ASN A 210 0.52 -11.93 16.57
N LYS A 211 0.05 -11.48 15.41
CA LYS A 211 -1.21 -10.73 15.23
C LYS A 211 -1.84 -11.08 13.89
N THR A 212 -3.11 -10.78 13.72
CA THR A 212 -3.74 -10.84 12.40
C THR A 212 -3.14 -9.76 11.51
N LEU A 213 -2.54 -10.16 10.38
CA LEU A 213 -1.85 -9.27 9.47
C LEU A 213 -2.77 -8.77 8.37
N THR A 214 -3.15 -7.51 8.45
CA THR A 214 -3.83 -6.76 7.40
C THR A 214 -2.80 -6.16 6.43
N SER A 215 -3.25 -5.56 5.33
CA SER A 215 -2.38 -4.84 4.38
C SER A 215 -1.46 -3.84 5.08
N LYS A 216 -1.99 -3.06 6.04
CA LYS A 216 -1.20 -2.12 6.84
C LYS A 216 -0.18 -2.85 7.73
N GLY A 217 -0.60 -3.93 8.37
CA GLY A 217 0.29 -4.74 9.22
C GLY A 217 1.45 -5.37 8.46
N ILE A 218 1.22 -5.79 7.22
CA ILE A 218 2.25 -6.33 6.32
C ILE A 218 3.23 -5.24 5.91
N SER A 219 2.73 -4.05 5.54
CA SER A 219 3.57 -2.89 5.20
C SER A 219 4.47 -2.48 6.37
N ASP A 220 3.93 -2.42 7.59
CA ASP A 220 4.68 -2.12 8.80
C ASP A 220 5.73 -3.21 9.09
N LEU A 221 5.40 -4.50 8.86
CA LEU A 221 6.33 -5.62 9.02
C LEU A 221 7.51 -5.53 8.04
N ILE A 222 7.26 -5.22 6.78
CA ILE A 222 8.31 -5.02 5.76
C ILE A 222 9.18 -3.81 6.11
N ASN A 223 8.58 -2.72 6.60
CA ASN A 223 9.32 -1.54 7.04
C ASN A 223 10.24 -1.86 8.23
N THR A 224 9.74 -2.59 9.23
CA THR A 224 10.54 -3.06 10.37
C THR A 224 11.69 -3.96 9.91
N CYS A 225 11.40 -4.89 8.99
CA CYS A 225 12.43 -5.74 8.40
C CYS A 225 13.52 -4.91 7.71
N TYR A 226 13.14 -3.90 6.94
CA TYR A 226 14.11 -3.02 6.27
C TYR A 226 15.01 -2.27 7.27
N ARG A 227 14.46 -1.83 8.40
CA ARG A 227 15.23 -1.09 9.42
C ARG A 227 16.15 -2.00 10.23
N ASP A 228 15.69 -3.19 10.58
CA ASP A 228 16.39 -4.11 11.48
C ASP A 228 17.38 -5.03 10.74
N CYS A 229 17.01 -5.54 9.57
CA CYS A 229 17.78 -6.56 8.83
C CYS A 229 18.47 -6.00 7.58
N GLY A 230 18.08 -4.81 7.10
CA GLY A 230 18.66 -4.16 5.93
C GLY A 230 18.05 -4.59 4.59
N LEU A 231 18.60 -4.03 3.50
CA LEU A 231 18.05 -4.10 2.15
C LEU A 231 17.88 -5.54 1.62
N LYS A 232 18.96 -6.32 1.67
CA LYS A 232 19.01 -7.65 1.05
C LYS A 232 18.02 -8.62 1.65
N ASP A 233 17.99 -8.69 2.98
CA ASP A 233 17.13 -9.61 3.70
C ASP A 233 15.66 -9.22 3.56
N THR A 234 15.38 -7.92 3.45
CA THR A 234 14.01 -7.43 3.19
C THR A 234 13.50 -7.84 1.81
N VAL A 235 14.33 -7.79 0.76
CA VAL A 235 13.91 -8.23 -0.59
C VAL A 235 13.59 -9.73 -0.58
N ILE A 236 14.48 -10.54 0.01
CA ILE A 236 14.29 -12.00 0.11
C ILE A 236 13.03 -12.31 0.91
N PHE A 237 12.83 -11.63 2.04
CA PHE A 237 11.65 -11.79 2.88
C PHE A 237 10.36 -11.41 2.15
N ALA A 238 10.35 -10.29 1.42
CA ALA A 238 9.18 -9.85 0.66
C ALA A 238 8.81 -10.87 -0.43
N ASP A 239 9.80 -11.45 -1.12
CA ASP A 239 9.57 -12.50 -2.11
C ASP A 239 8.97 -13.77 -1.47
N GLN A 240 9.55 -14.23 -0.38
CA GLN A 240 9.03 -15.40 0.34
C GLN A 240 7.62 -15.16 0.87
N LEU A 241 7.36 -13.96 1.38
CA LEU A 241 6.04 -13.54 1.84
C LEU A 241 5.01 -13.56 0.69
N MET A 242 5.41 -13.08 -0.49
CA MET A 242 4.58 -13.10 -1.68
C MET A 242 4.22 -14.55 -2.09
N TYR A 243 5.19 -15.45 -2.14
CA TYR A 243 4.93 -16.85 -2.50
C TYR A 243 4.02 -17.55 -1.49
N GLN A 244 4.24 -17.35 -0.20
CA GLN A 244 3.35 -17.88 0.82
C GLN A 244 1.94 -17.28 0.72
N GLY A 245 1.84 -15.98 0.49
CA GLY A 245 0.54 -15.33 0.29
C GLY A 245 -0.25 -15.95 -0.85
N TYR A 246 0.36 -16.18 -2.00
CA TYR A 246 -0.31 -16.86 -3.12
C TYR A 246 -0.70 -18.30 -2.79
N GLU A 247 0.17 -19.06 -2.13
CA GLU A 247 -0.11 -20.44 -1.74
C GLU A 247 -1.32 -20.53 -0.81
N TYR A 248 -1.35 -19.70 0.24
CA TYR A 248 -2.44 -19.74 1.20
C TYR A 248 -3.71 -19.05 0.69
N SER A 249 -3.63 -18.10 -0.23
CA SER A 249 -4.78 -17.58 -0.95
C SER A 249 -5.45 -18.67 -1.79
N THR A 250 -4.66 -19.49 -2.48
CA THR A 250 -5.15 -20.64 -3.24
C THR A 250 -5.79 -21.67 -2.31
N LYS A 251 -5.13 -21.99 -1.19
CA LYS A 251 -5.64 -22.96 -0.19
C LYS A 251 -6.90 -22.46 0.51
N SER A 252 -7.08 -21.14 0.67
CA SER A 252 -8.28 -20.57 1.29
C SER A 252 -9.55 -20.85 0.47
N GLY A 253 -9.42 -20.99 -0.86
CA GLY A 253 -10.55 -21.18 -1.76
C GLY A 253 -11.58 -20.04 -1.68
N SER A 254 -11.16 -18.85 -1.24
CA SER A 254 -12.07 -17.73 -1.01
C SER A 254 -12.73 -17.28 -2.31
N SER A 255 -14.05 -17.19 -2.29
CA SER A 255 -14.89 -16.76 -3.40
C SER A 255 -16.04 -15.91 -2.88
N ILE A 256 -16.65 -15.10 -3.73
CA ILE A 256 -17.78 -14.24 -3.37
C ILE A 256 -19.01 -14.70 -4.10
N CYS A 257 -20.11 -14.90 -3.35
CA CYS A 257 -21.43 -15.10 -3.91
C CYS A 257 -22.40 -13.98 -3.47
N VAL A 258 -23.57 -13.95 -4.08
CA VAL A 258 -24.60 -12.93 -3.74
C VAL A 258 -25.07 -13.08 -2.30
N ASP A 259 -25.12 -14.30 -1.77
CA ASP A 259 -25.56 -14.58 -0.42
C ASP A 259 -24.58 -14.13 0.66
N ASP A 260 -23.30 -13.97 0.32
CA ASP A 260 -22.29 -13.42 1.25
C ASP A 260 -22.52 -11.94 1.56
N CYS A 261 -23.26 -11.22 0.70
CA CYS A 261 -23.67 -9.85 0.92
C CYS A 261 -24.89 -9.79 1.88
N LEU A 262 -24.67 -10.02 3.15
CA LEU A 262 -25.74 -10.01 4.16
C LEU A 262 -26.38 -8.62 4.29
N ILE A 263 -27.71 -8.55 4.24
CA ILE A 263 -28.45 -7.31 4.43
C ILE A 263 -28.84 -7.22 5.90
N PRO A 264 -28.56 -6.09 6.60
CA PRO A 264 -28.95 -5.92 8.00
C PRO A 264 -30.47 -5.96 8.16
N GLU A 265 -30.97 -6.67 9.18
CA GLU A 265 -32.40 -6.75 9.47
C GLU A 265 -32.99 -5.39 9.87
N ASP A 266 -32.21 -4.56 10.56
CA ASP A 266 -32.61 -3.23 11.05
C ASP A 266 -32.72 -2.19 9.92
N LYS A 267 -32.30 -2.49 8.69
CA LYS A 267 -32.30 -1.57 7.55
C LYS A 267 -33.68 -0.97 7.31
N ALA A 268 -34.70 -1.81 7.27
CA ALA A 268 -36.07 -1.39 6.99
C ALA A 268 -36.61 -0.40 8.06
N GLU A 269 -36.35 -0.67 9.33
CA GLU A 269 -36.75 0.19 10.44
C GLU A 269 -36.06 1.55 10.43
N ILE A 270 -34.73 1.56 10.13
CA ILE A 270 -33.95 2.81 10.02
C ILE A 270 -34.48 3.68 8.88
N ILE A 271 -34.79 3.07 7.73
CA ILE A 271 -35.34 3.80 6.57
C ILE A 271 -36.71 4.36 6.88
N GLU A 272 -37.62 3.58 7.47
CA GLU A 272 -38.98 4.02 7.80
C GLU A 272 -38.96 5.19 8.79
N LYS A 273 -38.15 5.12 9.84
CA LYS A 273 -37.96 6.23 10.78
C LYS A 273 -37.47 7.50 10.09
N SER A 274 -36.49 7.37 9.19
CA SER A 274 -35.93 8.50 8.46
C SER A 274 -36.96 9.12 7.48
N GLU A 275 -37.76 8.30 6.82
CA GLU A 275 -38.86 8.77 5.97
C GLU A 275 -39.94 9.53 6.78
N GLN A 276 -40.23 9.10 8.00
CA GLN A 276 -41.16 9.81 8.88
C GLN A 276 -40.59 11.17 9.28
N GLU A 277 -39.33 11.26 9.67
CA GLU A 277 -38.66 12.53 9.99
C GLU A 277 -38.67 13.50 8.79
N VAL A 278 -38.46 13.00 7.56
CA VAL A 278 -38.54 13.81 6.35
C VAL A 278 -39.96 14.33 6.10
N LYS A 279 -41.00 13.51 6.29
CA LYS A 279 -42.39 13.93 6.15
C LYS A 279 -42.77 15.03 7.17
N ASP A 280 -42.23 14.94 8.40
CA ASP A 280 -42.45 15.97 9.41
C ASP A 280 -41.83 17.32 9.01
N ILE A 281 -40.64 17.30 8.40
CA ILE A 281 -40.01 18.50 7.87
C ILE A 281 -40.76 19.06 6.65
N GLU A 282 -41.30 18.20 5.78
CA GLU A 282 -42.16 18.63 4.67
C GLU A 282 -43.46 19.29 5.16
N ALA A 283 -44.04 18.79 6.23
CA ALA A 283 -45.18 19.41 6.87
C ALA A 283 -44.84 20.77 7.48
N GLN A 284 -43.66 20.91 8.12
CA GLN A 284 -43.16 22.20 8.63
C GLN A 284 -42.91 23.20 7.50
N TYR A 285 -42.37 22.75 6.38
CA TYR A 285 -42.20 23.59 5.20
C TYR A 285 -43.53 24.05 4.62
N SER A 286 -44.49 23.15 4.50
CA SER A 286 -45.83 23.47 3.98
C SER A 286 -46.58 24.45 4.89
N SER A 287 -46.31 24.43 6.19
CA SER A 287 -46.88 25.40 7.16
C SER A 287 -46.10 26.73 7.21
N GLY A 288 -45.03 26.90 6.42
CA GLY A 288 -44.23 28.11 6.36
C GLY A 288 -43.25 28.34 7.52
N LEU A 289 -43.04 27.33 8.37
CA LEU A 289 -42.12 27.41 9.51
C LEU A 289 -40.63 27.30 9.13
N VAL A 290 -40.35 26.71 7.98
CA VAL A 290 -38.98 26.41 7.51
C VAL A 290 -38.81 26.93 6.09
N THR A 291 -37.63 27.49 5.78
CA THR A 291 -37.29 27.96 4.43
C THR A 291 -36.87 26.77 3.53
N GLN A 292 -36.90 26.95 2.21
CA GLN A 292 -36.53 25.91 1.27
C GLN A 292 -35.05 25.44 1.46
N GLY A 293 -34.13 26.37 1.76
CA GLY A 293 -32.75 26.03 2.04
C GLY A 293 -32.55 25.24 3.32
N GLU A 294 -33.30 25.57 4.38
CA GLU A 294 -33.28 24.83 5.63
C GLU A 294 -33.90 23.43 5.48
N LYS A 295 -35.02 23.31 4.75
CA LYS A 295 -35.60 22.00 4.39
C LYS A 295 -34.53 21.13 3.70
N TYR A 296 -33.90 21.66 2.65
CA TYR A 296 -32.87 20.96 1.88
C TYR A 296 -31.73 20.44 2.78
N ASN A 297 -31.15 21.31 3.63
CA ASN A 297 -30.07 20.94 4.53
C ASN A 297 -30.51 19.89 5.56
N LYS A 298 -31.69 20.04 6.17
CA LYS A 298 -32.22 19.08 7.15
C LYS A 298 -32.45 17.71 6.53
N VAL A 299 -33.03 17.65 5.33
CA VAL A 299 -33.29 16.39 4.62
C VAL A 299 -31.99 15.66 4.29
N ILE A 300 -30.99 16.38 3.81
CA ILE A 300 -29.66 15.79 3.55
C ILE A 300 -29.03 15.25 4.84
N ASP A 301 -29.11 15.99 5.93
CA ASP A 301 -28.56 15.58 7.22
C ASP A 301 -29.23 14.31 7.75
N ILE A 302 -30.57 14.21 7.66
CA ILE A 302 -31.32 13.01 8.05
C ILE A 302 -30.82 11.79 7.24
N TRP A 303 -30.75 11.93 5.92
CA TRP A 303 -30.36 10.80 5.07
C TRP A 303 -28.87 10.45 5.20
N SER A 304 -28.01 11.42 5.49
CA SER A 304 -26.60 11.16 5.79
C SER A 304 -26.45 10.35 7.07
N ARG A 305 -27.16 10.73 8.14
CA ARG A 305 -27.19 9.98 9.41
C ARG A 305 -27.81 8.59 9.26
N ALA A 306 -28.88 8.46 8.48
CA ALA A 306 -29.48 7.17 8.19
C ALA A 306 -28.51 6.24 7.44
N ASN A 307 -27.82 6.77 6.44
CA ASN A 307 -26.83 6.03 5.67
C ASN A 307 -25.65 5.56 6.53
N GLU A 308 -25.19 6.36 7.48
CA GLU A 308 -24.16 6.00 8.45
C GLU A 308 -24.64 4.91 9.42
N LYS A 309 -25.85 5.04 9.95
CA LYS A 309 -26.45 4.00 10.83
C LYS A 309 -26.59 2.66 10.10
N VAL A 310 -27.06 2.66 8.85
CA VAL A 310 -27.13 1.44 8.04
C VAL A 310 -25.75 0.86 7.77
N ALA A 311 -24.75 1.72 7.52
CA ALA A 311 -23.37 1.26 7.32
C ALA A 311 -22.78 0.60 8.58
N ASN A 312 -23.00 1.18 9.75
CA ASN A 312 -22.53 0.62 11.02
C ASN A 312 -23.23 -0.70 11.35
N SER A 313 -24.57 -0.76 11.21
CA SER A 313 -25.31 -2.01 11.39
C SER A 313 -24.87 -3.11 10.42
N LEU A 314 -24.58 -2.75 9.16
CA LEU A 314 -24.04 -3.68 8.17
C LEU A 314 -22.67 -4.22 8.61
N MET A 315 -21.76 -3.34 9.03
CA MET A 315 -20.42 -3.75 9.49
C MET A 315 -20.51 -4.66 10.70
N ASP A 316 -21.37 -4.38 11.66
CA ASP A 316 -21.60 -5.23 12.83
C ASP A 316 -22.14 -6.61 12.42
N THR A 317 -23.06 -6.65 11.45
CA THR A 317 -23.67 -7.91 10.96
C THR A 317 -22.66 -8.81 10.23
N ILE A 318 -21.77 -8.23 9.40
CA ILE A 318 -20.80 -9.02 8.61
C ILE A 318 -19.51 -9.33 9.36
N SER A 319 -19.17 -8.54 10.41
CA SER A 319 -17.88 -8.67 11.12
C SER A 319 -17.87 -9.81 12.12
N LYS A 320 -19.00 -10.15 12.72
CA LYS A 320 -19.08 -11.10 13.83
C LYS A 320 -19.95 -12.29 13.49
N GLU A 321 -19.50 -13.44 13.94
CA GLU A 321 -20.22 -14.72 13.86
C GLU A 321 -20.26 -15.34 15.24
N LYS A 322 -21.44 -15.78 15.68
CA LYS A 322 -21.60 -16.47 16.96
C LYS A 322 -21.25 -17.94 16.80
N VAL A 323 -20.25 -18.37 17.52
CA VAL A 323 -19.78 -19.77 17.54
C VAL A 323 -19.88 -20.32 18.95
N THR A 324 -20.42 -21.52 19.07
CA THR A 324 -20.49 -22.20 20.38
C THR A 324 -19.13 -22.81 20.72
N ASN A 325 -18.52 -22.40 21.83
CA ASN A 325 -17.25 -22.94 22.31
C ASN A 325 -17.41 -24.41 22.79
N LYS A 326 -16.30 -25.11 23.02
CA LYS A 326 -16.28 -26.49 23.58
C LYS A 326 -17.02 -26.59 24.92
N ASP A 327 -17.08 -25.51 25.68
CA ASP A 327 -17.75 -25.41 26.97
C ASP A 327 -19.26 -25.11 26.85
N GLY A 328 -19.81 -24.99 25.64
CA GLY A 328 -21.23 -24.73 25.36
C GLY A 328 -21.63 -23.25 25.46
N GLU A 329 -20.69 -22.33 25.61
CA GLU A 329 -20.91 -20.90 25.64
C GLU A 329 -20.85 -20.31 24.22
N GLU A 330 -21.77 -19.39 23.92
CA GLU A 330 -21.72 -18.61 22.68
C GLU A 330 -20.63 -17.51 22.81
N VAL A 331 -19.66 -17.56 21.93
CA VAL A 331 -18.57 -16.58 21.84
C VAL A 331 -18.60 -15.91 20.47
N ASP A 332 -18.42 -14.61 20.45
CA ASP A 332 -18.29 -13.85 19.20
C ASP A 332 -16.91 -14.11 18.60
N GLN A 333 -16.90 -14.57 17.35
CA GLN A 333 -15.72 -14.75 16.53
C GLN A 333 -15.78 -13.81 15.33
N ASP A 334 -14.64 -13.33 14.87
CA ASP A 334 -14.57 -12.60 13.60
C ASP A 334 -15.07 -13.50 12.47
N SER A 335 -16.00 -13.01 11.68
CA SER A 335 -16.67 -13.79 10.63
C SER A 335 -15.68 -14.25 9.54
N PHE A 336 -15.85 -15.47 9.04
CA PHE A 336 -15.17 -15.98 7.86
C PHE A 336 -15.92 -15.67 6.55
N ASN A 337 -16.87 -14.74 6.58
CA ASN A 337 -17.52 -14.24 5.38
C ASN A 337 -16.49 -13.66 4.41
N SER A 338 -16.52 -14.09 3.15
CA SER A 338 -15.53 -13.67 2.14
C SER A 338 -15.53 -12.15 1.93
N VAL A 339 -16.71 -11.51 1.92
CA VAL A 339 -16.82 -10.04 1.76
C VAL A 339 -16.13 -9.31 2.91
N TYR A 340 -16.34 -9.79 4.14
CA TYR A 340 -15.67 -9.23 5.32
C TYR A 340 -14.16 -9.46 5.27
N MET A 341 -13.70 -10.65 4.90
CA MET A 341 -12.26 -10.94 4.79
C MET A 341 -11.57 -10.05 3.76
N TYR A 342 -12.17 -9.79 2.61
CA TYR A 342 -11.61 -8.87 1.60
C TYR A 342 -11.52 -7.43 2.12
N LEU A 343 -12.53 -7.00 2.89
CA LEU A 343 -12.60 -5.66 3.44
C LEU A 343 -11.60 -5.44 4.58
N ASP A 344 -11.64 -6.31 5.61
CA ASP A 344 -10.83 -6.17 6.82
C ASP A 344 -9.33 -6.39 6.54
N SER A 345 -8.99 -7.34 5.67
CA SER A 345 -7.62 -7.53 5.23
C SER A 345 -7.03 -6.33 4.49
N GLY A 346 -7.89 -5.49 3.89
CA GLY A 346 -7.46 -4.42 2.98
C GLY A 346 -6.94 -4.94 1.63
N ALA A 347 -7.19 -6.21 1.30
CA ALA A 347 -6.82 -6.81 0.01
C ALA A 347 -7.59 -6.16 -1.15
N ARG A 348 -8.89 -5.98 -0.97
CA ARG A 348 -9.77 -5.38 -1.98
C ARG A 348 -11.03 -4.82 -1.31
N SER A 349 -11.66 -3.85 -1.96
CA SER A 349 -12.87 -3.22 -1.47
C SER A 349 -12.65 -2.12 -0.43
N SER A 350 -13.66 -1.33 -0.22
CA SER A 350 -13.72 -0.31 0.82
C SER A 350 -15.08 -0.38 1.55
N PRO A 351 -15.19 0.14 2.79
CA PRO A 351 -16.47 0.16 3.51
C PRO A 351 -17.60 0.82 2.69
N ALA A 352 -17.27 1.85 1.90
CA ALA A 352 -18.23 2.52 1.03
C ALA A 352 -18.75 1.62 -0.11
N GLN A 353 -17.91 0.75 -0.66
CA GLN A 353 -18.30 -0.21 -1.70
C GLN A 353 -19.19 -1.32 -1.14
N VAL A 354 -18.82 -1.89 0.02
CA VAL A 354 -19.62 -2.93 0.69
C VAL A 354 -20.99 -2.38 1.09
N ARG A 355 -21.05 -1.13 1.59
CA ARG A 355 -22.30 -0.45 1.89
C ARG A 355 -23.22 -0.35 0.67
N GLN A 356 -22.68 -0.07 -0.52
CA GLN A 356 -23.48 -0.02 -1.75
C GLN A 356 -23.95 -1.41 -2.20
N LEU A 357 -23.19 -2.48 -1.88
CA LEU A 357 -23.57 -3.85 -2.24
C LEU A 357 -24.70 -4.40 -1.38
N ALA A 358 -24.64 -4.22 -0.07
CA ALA A 358 -25.54 -4.86 0.90
C ALA A 358 -26.31 -3.90 1.81
N GLY A 359 -25.90 -2.66 1.95
CA GLY A 359 -26.54 -1.65 2.78
C GLY A 359 -27.50 -0.76 1.98
N MET A 360 -27.09 0.49 1.76
CA MET A 360 -27.85 1.52 1.05
C MET A 360 -26.89 2.34 0.18
N ARG A 361 -27.29 2.67 -1.04
CA ARG A 361 -26.44 3.48 -1.92
C ARG A 361 -26.34 4.94 -1.46
N GLY A 362 -27.43 5.51 -0.94
CA GLY A 362 -27.46 6.83 -0.33
C GLY A 362 -27.71 7.98 -1.31
N LEU A 363 -27.24 9.17 -0.92
CA LEU A 363 -27.46 10.41 -1.67
C LEU A 363 -26.56 10.50 -2.90
N MET A 364 -27.09 11.02 -4.00
CA MET A 364 -26.37 11.22 -5.26
C MET A 364 -26.13 12.71 -5.53
N ALA A 365 -24.94 13.03 -6.02
CA ALA A 365 -24.59 14.38 -6.43
C ALA A 365 -24.95 14.61 -7.91
N LYS A 366 -25.50 15.79 -8.22
CA LYS A 366 -25.67 16.28 -9.58
C LYS A 366 -24.32 16.73 -10.17
N PRO A 367 -24.24 16.92 -11.49
CA PRO A 367 -23.03 17.45 -12.12
C PRO A 367 -22.60 18.83 -11.61
N ASP A 368 -23.54 19.68 -11.17
CA ASP A 368 -23.31 21.00 -10.59
C ASP A 368 -22.74 20.97 -9.17
N GLY A 369 -22.70 19.80 -8.55
CA GLY A 369 -22.22 19.60 -7.18
C GLY A 369 -23.30 19.60 -6.12
N SER A 370 -24.55 20.00 -6.44
CA SER A 370 -25.68 19.89 -5.50
C SER A 370 -26.07 18.42 -5.27
N ILE A 371 -26.62 18.14 -4.11
CA ILE A 371 -27.05 16.78 -3.74
C ILE A 371 -28.55 16.64 -4.08
N ILE A 372 -28.95 15.48 -4.58
CA ILE A 372 -30.35 15.18 -4.85
C ILE A 372 -31.00 14.79 -3.52
N GLU A 373 -32.10 15.47 -3.15
CA GLU A 373 -32.84 15.28 -1.87
C GLU A 373 -33.35 13.85 -1.69
N THR A 374 -33.69 13.17 -2.80
CA THR A 374 -34.21 11.80 -2.76
C THR A 374 -33.04 10.81 -2.77
N PRO A 375 -32.82 10.02 -1.70
CA PRO A 375 -31.76 9.05 -1.65
C PRO A 375 -32.10 7.79 -2.45
N ILE A 376 -31.08 7.00 -2.74
CA ILE A 376 -31.25 5.64 -3.24
C ILE A 376 -31.19 4.70 -2.04
N THR A 377 -32.35 4.23 -1.57
CA THR A 377 -32.48 3.35 -0.40
C THR A 377 -32.15 1.90 -0.73
N ALA A 378 -32.27 1.50 -2.00
CA ALA A 378 -31.91 0.17 -2.47
C ALA A 378 -30.40 -0.04 -2.53
N ASN A 379 -29.97 -1.28 -2.38
CA ASN A 379 -28.61 -1.74 -2.62
C ASN A 379 -28.52 -2.52 -3.95
N PHE A 380 -27.31 -2.90 -4.35
CA PHE A 380 -27.12 -3.66 -5.57
C PHE A 380 -27.62 -5.10 -5.48
N ARG A 381 -27.65 -5.71 -4.28
CA ARG A 381 -28.19 -7.06 -4.08
C ARG A 381 -29.71 -7.09 -4.30
N GLU A 382 -30.44 -6.10 -3.80
CA GLU A 382 -31.88 -5.95 -3.99
C GLU A 382 -32.25 -5.53 -5.42
N GLY A 383 -31.34 -4.83 -6.08
CA GLY A 383 -31.57 -4.21 -7.38
C GLY A 383 -32.15 -2.80 -7.29
N LEU A 384 -31.78 -1.95 -8.24
CA LEU A 384 -32.23 -0.57 -8.32
C LEU A 384 -33.51 -0.46 -9.17
N THR A 385 -34.41 0.44 -8.78
CA THR A 385 -35.51 0.84 -9.67
C THR A 385 -34.98 1.65 -10.85
N VAL A 386 -35.76 1.78 -11.93
CA VAL A 386 -35.37 2.52 -13.12
C VAL A 386 -35.01 3.97 -12.80
N LEU A 387 -35.80 4.64 -11.93
CA LEU A 387 -35.54 6.01 -11.51
C LEU A 387 -34.25 6.14 -10.68
N GLN A 388 -34.03 5.20 -9.75
CA GLN A 388 -32.80 5.16 -8.95
C GLN A 388 -31.56 4.92 -9.81
N TYR A 389 -31.67 4.03 -10.80
CA TYR A 389 -30.61 3.81 -11.76
C TYR A 389 -30.30 5.08 -12.56
N PHE A 390 -31.34 5.74 -13.12
CA PHE A 390 -31.17 6.99 -13.86
C PHE A 390 -30.50 8.08 -13.00
N THR A 391 -30.96 8.26 -11.76
CA THR A 391 -30.37 9.21 -10.80
C THR A 391 -28.88 8.91 -10.55
N SER A 392 -28.53 7.63 -10.45
CA SER A 392 -27.16 7.21 -10.22
C SER A 392 -26.20 7.50 -11.38
N THR A 393 -26.72 7.60 -12.61
CA THR A 393 -25.88 7.91 -13.79
C THR A 393 -25.29 9.31 -13.76
N HIS A 394 -25.90 10.27 -13.06
CA HIS A 394 -25.36 11.61 -12.87
C HIS A 394 -24.02 11.58 -12.13
N GLY A 395 -23.96 10.83 -11.02
CA GLY A 395 -22.73 10.66 -10.24
C GLY A 395 -21.63 9.94 -11.04
N ALA A 396 -21.99 8.89 -11.78
CA ALA A 396 -21.05 8.17 -12.63
C ALA A 396 -20.47 9.07 -13.73
N ARG A 397 -21.29 9.83 -14.44
CA ARG A 397 -20.85 10.77 -15.48
C ARG A 397 -19.95 11.85 -14.91
N LYS A 398 -20.30 12.43 -13.75
CA LYS A 398 -19.47 13.42 -13.05
C LYS A 398 -18.11 12.82 -12.70
N GLY A 399 -18.08 11.61 -12.13
CA GLY A 399 -16.83 10.93 -11.77
C GLY A 399 -15.91 10.70 -12.97
N LEU A 400 -16.46 10.29 -14.12
CA LEU A 400 -15.68 10.13 -15.37
C LEU A 400 -15.11 11.46 -15.88
N ALA A 401 -15.92 12.52 -15.89
CA ALA A 401 -15.46 13.85 -16.32
C ALA A 401 -14.41 14.42 -15.36
N ASP A 402 -14.63 14.34 -14.05
CA ASP A 402 -13.69 14.82 -13.03
C ASP A 402 -12.35 14.08 -13.11
N THR A 403 -12.35 12.78 -13.35
CA THR A 403 -11.12 11.99 -13.51
C THR A 403 -10.30 12.48 -14.70
N ALA A 404 -10.94 12.69 -15.86
CA ALA A 404 -10.27 13.16 -17.07
C ALA A 404 -9.64 14.56 -16.88
N LEU A 405 -10.36 15.48 -16.23
CA LEU A 405 -9.88 16.85 -15.98
C LEU A 405 -8.78 16.90 -14.89
N LYS A 406 -8.95 16.16 -13.81
CA LYS A 406 -7.97 16.11 -12.71
C LYS A 406 -6.63 15.51 -13.15
N THR A 407 -6.64 14.52 -14.04
CA THR A 407 -5.42 13.93 -14.61
C THR A 407 -4.58 14.96 -15.33
N ALA A 408 -5.19 15.77 -16.20
CA ALA A 408 -4.49 16.83 -16.93
C ALA A 408 -3.93 17.91 -15.99
N ASN A 409 -4.73 18.37 -15.03
CA ASN A 409 -4.31 19.39 -14.06
C ASN A 409 -3.17 18.89 -13.15
N SER A 410 -3.21 17.65 -12.70
CA SER A 410 -2.15 17.02 -11.91
C SER A 410 -0.83 16.94 -12.70
N GLY A 411 -0.89 16.52 -13.97
CA GLY A 411 0.29 16.46 -14.83
C GLY A 411 0.93 17.84 -15.06
N TYR A 412 0.11 18.87 -15.31
CA TYR A 412 0.60 20.23 -15.47
C TYR A 412 1.20 20.79 -14.17
N LEU A 413 0.57 20.53 -13.01
CA LEU A 413 1.11 20.93 -11.72
C LEU A 413 2.47 20.28 -11.46
N THR A 414 2.59 18.97 -11.68
CA THR A 414 3.84 18.23 -11.52
C THR A 414 4.96 18.81 -12.38
N ARG A 415 4.68 19.10 -13.67
CA ARG A 415 5.66 19.72 -14.57
C ARG A 415 6.14 21.07 -14.03
N ARG A 416 5.22 21.95 -13.60
CA ARG A 416 5.59 23.28 -13.05
C ARG A 416 6.44 23.15 -11.78
N LEU A 417 6.13 22.19 -10.90
CA LEU A 417 6.91 21.96 -9.69
C LEU A 417 8.32 21.47 -10.02
N VAL A 418 8.46 20.57 -10.99
CA VAL A 418 9.76 20.09 -11.47
C VAL A 418 10.57 21.24 -12.07
N ASP A 419 9.96 22.05 -12.94
CA ASP A 419 10.63 23.21 -13.59
C ASP A 419 11.17 24.22 -12.56
N VAL A 420 10.49 24.39 -11.42
CA VAL A 420 10.93 25.28 -10.32
C VAL A 420 11.98 24.64 -9.42
N ALA A 421 11.84 23.33 -9.18
CA ALA A 421 12.67 22.64 -8.18
C ALA A 421 13.95 21.99 -8.76
N GLN A 422 14.10 21.90 -10.08
CA GLN A 422 15.24 21.20 -10.71
C GLN A 422 16.60 21.82 -10.39
N ASP A 423 16.66 23.11 -10.10
CA ASP A 423 17.90 23.82 -9.76
C ASP A 423 18.24 23.80 -8.26
N LEU A 424 17.37 23.20 -7.43
CA LEU A 424 17.59 23.09 -5.99
C LEU A 424 18.51 21.90 -5.68
N VAL A 425 19.80 22.15 -5.68
CA VAL A 425 20.86 21.15 -5.41
C VAL A 425 21.36 21.31 -3.99
N VAL A 426 21.64 20.20 -3.30
CA VAL A 426 22.27 20.21 -1.97
C VAL A 426 23.76 20.51 -2.13
N ARG A 427 24.24 21.66 -1.60
CA ARG A 427 25.63 22.11 -1.75
C ARG A 427 26.42 22.17 -0.45
N GLU A 428 25.75 22.35 0.65
CA GLU A 428 26.34 22.52 1.98
C GLU A 428 25.69 21.54 2.97
N VAL A 429 26.42 21.19 4.00
CA VAL A 429 25.89 20.33 5.06
C VAL A 429 24.89 21.08 5.93
N ASP A 430 25.26 22.28 6.39
CA ASP A 430 24.44 23.12 7.24
C ASP A 430 24.64 24.60 6.91
N CYS A 431 23.56 25.35 6.76
CA CYS A 431 23.57 26.81 6.60
C CYS A 431 23.41 27.56 7.93
N GLU A 432 23.39 26.85 9.09
CA GLU A 432 23.32 27.42 10.46
C GLU A 432 22.11 28.33 10.70
N THR A 433 21.04 28.20 9.89
CA THR A 433 19.84 29.03 10.06
C THR A 433 19.04 28.62 11.30
N GLU A 434 18.54 29.60 12.05
CA GLU A 434 17.58 29.42 13.15
C GLU A 434 16.12 29.52 12.66
N LYS A 435 15.93 29.84 11.36
CA LYS A 435 14.60 30.00 10.77
C LYS A 435 13.99 28.64 10.49
N GLY A 436 12.70 28.51 10.76
CA GLY A 436 11.94 27.29 10.53
C GLY A 436 10.49 27.59 10.21
N ILE A 437 9.77 26.53 9.85
CA ILE A 437 8.33 26.57 9.61
C ILE A 437 7.64 25.77 10.71
N GLU A 438 6.55 26.33 11.25
CA GLU A 438 5.68 25.61 12.18
C GLU A 438 4.82 24.59 11.41
N ILE A 439 4.88 23.34 11.83
CA ILE A 439 4.07 22.24 11.28
C ILE A 439 3.08 21.77 12.35
N LYS A 440 1.81 21.65 11.94
CA LYS A 440 0.69 21.12 12.75
C LYS A 440 0.03 19.95 12.02
N SER A 441 -0.76 19.15 12.73
CA SER A 441 -1.66 18.17 12.08
C SER A 441 -2.65 18.89 11.16
N ILE A 442 -3.02 18.24 10.05
CA ILE A 442 -4.05 18.77 9.15
C ILE A 442 -5.39 18.16 9.56
N ILE A 443 -6.30 19.05 9.97
CA ILE A 443 -7.67 18.70 10.35
C ILE A 443 -8.61 19.31 9.34
N GLU A 444 -9.43 18.50 8.67
CA GLU A 444 -10.46 18.93 7.75
C GLU A 444 -11.81 18.36 8.19
N GLY A 445 -12.80 19.22 8.35
CA GLY A 445 -14.15 18.79 8.76
C GLY A 445 -14.26 18.15 10.15
N GLY A 446 -13.25 18.34 11.02
CA GLY A 446 -13.19 17.71 12.35
C GLY A 446 -12.48 16.36 12.40
N GLU A 447 -12.07 15.83 11.24
CA GLU A 447 -11.25 14.62 11.17
C GLU A 447 -9.78 14.97 10.87
N THR A 448 -8.86 14.24 11.50
CA THR A 448 -7.42 14.40 11.24
C THR A 448 -7.06 13.68 9.94
N VAL A 449 -6.82 14.46 8.88
CA VAL A 449 -6.44 13.94 7.56
C VAL A 449 -4.98 13.47 7.53
N LEU A 450 -4.09 14.24 8.19
CA LEU A 450 -2.67 13.93 8.31
C LEU A 450 -2.18 14.22 9.73
N GLU A 451 -1.67 13.19 10.37
CA GLU A 451 -1.07 13.32 11.69
C GLU A 451 0.26 14.08 11.65
N LEU A 452 0.59 14.74 12.75
CA LEU A 452 1.83 15.49 12.89
C LEU A 452 3.06 14.60 12.64
N LYS A 453 3.05 13.36 13.18
CA LYS A 453 4.15 12.40 13.04
C LYS A 453 4.51 12.09 11.58
N ASP A 454 3.50 11.94 10.69
CA ASP A 454 3.72 11.66 9.27
C ASP A 454 4.25 12.88 8.50
N ARG A 455 3.96 14.10 8.99
CA ARG A 455 4.40 15.35 8.35
C ARG A 455 5.82 15.76 8.72
N VAL A 456 6.28 15.38 9.90
CA VAL A 456 7.61 15.78 10.42
C VAL A 456 8.67 14.70 10.19
N LEU A 457 8.28 13.51 9.78
CA LEU A 457 9.20 12.40 9.51
C LEU A 457 10.29 12.80 8.50
N GLY A 458 11.55 12.57 8.87
CA GLY A 458 12.72 12.91 8.06
C GLY A 458 13.09 14.41 8.07
N ARG A 459 12.33 15.28 8.75
CA ARG A 459 12.66 16.69 8.91
C ARG A 459 13.66 16.90 10.05
N VAL A 460 14.30 18.07 10.06
CA VAL A 460 15.22 18.49 11.11
C VAL A 460 14.56 19.56 11.97
N THR A 461 14.66 19.45 13.29
CA THR A 461 14.11 20.44 14.21
C THR A 461 14.85 21.77 14.09
N ALA A 462 14.13 22.89 14.02
CA ALA A 462 14.72 24.24 14.02
C ALA A 462 14.91 24.76 15.44
N LYS A 463 14.06 24.36 16.39
CA LYS A 463 14.09 24.77 17.79
C LYS A 463 13.95 23.53 18.69
N GLU A 464 14.36 23.68 19.94
CA GLU A 464 14.11 22.68 20.97
C GLU A 464 12.61 22.44 21.12
N VAL A 465 12.21 21.18 21.11
CA VAL A 465 10.82 20.74 21.29
C VAL A 465 10.71 20.10 22.65
N SER A 466 9.80 20.60 23.48
CA SER A 466 9.49 20.02 24.79
C SER A 466 8.00 19.74 24.91
N SER A 467 7.66 18.59 25.47
CA SER A 467 6.27 18.28 25.85
C SER A 467 5.83 19.17 27.01
N ALA A 468 4.53 19.45 27.10
CA ALA A 468 3.94 20.20 28.21
C ALA A 468 4.27 19.58 29.59
N ASP A 469 4.39 18.26 29.65
CA ASP A 469 4.71 17.49 30.86
C ASP A 469 6.22 17.39 31.15
N GLY A 470 7.08 17.96 30.28
CA GLY A 470 8.54 17.89 30.43
C GLY A 470 9.17 16.51 30.30
N ALA A 471 8.38 15.49 29.98
CA ALA A 471 8.83 14.08 29.87
C ALA A 471 9.60 13.82 28.56
N PHE A 472 9.29 14.58 27.51
CA PHE A 472 9.96 14.47 26.21
C PHE A 472 10.68 15.79 25.88
N LYS A 473 11.94 15.70 25.51
CA LYS A 473 12.75 16.82 25.04
C LYS A 473 13.58 16.42 23.84
N LEU A 474 13.45 17.17 22.76
CA LEU A 474 14.22 16.98 21.54
C LEU A 474 15.06 18.26 21.28
N PRO A 475 16.39 18.17 21.20
CA PRO A 475 17.23 19.33 20.94
C PRO A 475 17.01 19.87 19.51
N ALA A 476 17.41 21.12 19.30
CA ALA A 476 17.46 21.70 17.96
C ALA A 476 18.46 20.96 17.08
N ASN A 477 18.29 21.04 15.76
CA ASN A 477 19.12 20.39 14.74
C ASN A 477 19.15 18.84 14.81
N THR A 478 18.10 18.22 15.35
CA THR A 478 17.96 16.76 15.37
C THR A 478 17.08 16.29 14.22
N VAL A 479 17.50 15.24 13.53
CA VAL A 479 16.70 14.59 12.50
C VAL A 479 15.61 13.75 13.17
N ILE A 480 14.38 13.93 12.77
CA ILE A 480 13.23 13.18 13.29
C ILE A 480 13.15 11.85 12.52
N ASP A 481 13.51 10.75 13.17
CA ASP A 481 13.35 9.40 12.68
C ASP A 481 11.98 8.80 13.07
N GLU A 482 11.74 7.54 12.74
CA GLU A 482 10.48 6.85 13.01
C GLU A 482 10.24 6.67 14.51
N ALA A 483 11.28 6.41 15.30
CA ALA A 483 11.17 6.22 16.75
C ALA A 483 10.76 7.55 17.43
N ILE A 484 11.47 8.63 17.09
CA ILE A 484 11.14 9.98 17.58
C ILE A 484 9.75 10.40 17.13
N ALA A 485 9.35 10.09 15.88
CA ALA A 485 8.02 10.41 15.36
C ALA A 485 6.91 9.68 16.11
N GLN A 486 7.13 8.44 16.53
CA GLN A 486 6.18 7.69 17.37
C GLN A 486 6.08 8.29 18.78
N GLU A 487 7.21 8.62 19.40
CA GLU A 487 7.23 9.28 20.71
C GLU A 487 6.50 10.63 20.67
N LEU A 488 6.69 11.43 19.61
CA LEU A 488 5.95 12.67 19.38
C LEU A 488 4.43 12.46 19.33
N GLY A 489 3.99 11.37 18.68
CA GLY A 489 2.57 10.97 18.64
C GLY A 489 2.01 10.62 20.02
N ASN A 490 2.80 9.96 20.87
CA ASN A 490 2.40 9.56 22.22
C ASN A 490 2.27 10.74 23.20
N HIS A 491 3.07 11.79 22.99
CA HIS A 491 3.12 12.96 23.90
C HIS A 491 2.18 14.11 23.51
N SER A 492 1.27 13.91 22.56
CA SER A 492 0.23 14.88 22.14
C SER A 492 0.78 16.29 21.89
N ILE A 493 1.86 16.39 21.13
CA ILE A 493 2.46 17.68 20.74
C ILE A 493 1.68 18.23 19.55
N ASP A 494 1.14 19.44 19.66
CA ASP A 494 0.28 20.05 18.65
C ASP A 494 1.05 20.64 17.47
N SER A 495 2.25 21.17 17.70
CA SER A 495 3.06 21.83 16.67
C SER A 495 4.56 21.69 16.91
N ILE A 496 5.33 21.65 15.83
CA ILE A 496 6.79 21.58 15.85
C ILE A 496 7.37 22.57 14.85
N PHE A 497 8.44 23.27 15.25
CA PHE A 497 9.24 24.09 14.35
C PHE A 497 10.31 23.21 13.69
N VAL A 498 10.25 23.08 12.37
CA VAL A 498 11.21 22.30 11.57
C VAL A 498 11.92 23.18 10.56
N ARG A 499 13.13 22.82 10.21
CA ARG A 499 13.89 23.43 9.11
C ARG A 499 13.25 23.07 7.77
N SER A 500 13.33 23.98 6.80
CA SER A 500 12.72 23.81 5.50
C SER A 500 13.62 24.36 4.39
N PRO A 501 13.60 23.77 3.17
CA PRO A 501 14.24 24.36 1.99
C PRO A 501 13.81 25.80 1.71
N ILE A 502 12.57 26.17 2.06
CA ILE A 502 12.03 27.54 1.85
C ILE A 502 12.72 28.58 2.73
N THR A 503 13.16 28.19 3.92
CA THR A 503 13.82 29.07 4.89
C THR A 503 15.34 28.92 4.89
N CYS A 504 15.89 28.17 3.96
CA CYS A 504 17.33 27.94 3.83
C CYS A 504 18.06 29.23 3.43
N GLU A 505 19.20 29.51 4.07
CA GLU A 505 20.01 30.70 3.83
C GLU A 505 21.23 30.44 2.94
N THR A 506 21.38 29.24 2.39
CA THR A 506 22.40 28.90 1.39
C THR A 506 22.26 29.80 0.16
N ALA A 507 23.35 30.40 -0.30
CA ALA A 507 23.34 31.39 -1.39
C ALA A 507 22.82 30.83 -2.71
N TYR A 508 23.19 29.57 -3.04
CA TYR A 508 22.73 28.85 -4.23
C TYR A 508 22.38 27.41 -3.85
N GLY A 509 21.15 26.98 -4.17
CA GLY A 509 20.68 25.65 -3.80
C GLY A 509 20.17 25.60 -2.35
N ILE A 510 20.38 24.48 -1.69
CA ILE A 510 19.93 24.21 -0.32
C ILE A 510 21.01 23.49 0.48
N CYS A 511 20.92 23.50 1.81
CA CYS A 511 21.77 22.68 2.66
C CYS A 511 21.10 21.35 3.03
N SER A 512 21.88 20.35 3.40
CA SER A 512 21.43 19.01 3.77
C SER A 512 20.47 19.04 4.98
N MET A 513 20.76 19.85 5.99
CA MET A 513 19.94 19.94 7.19
C MET A 513 18.57 20.58 6.92
N CYS A 514 18.48 21.59 6.04
CA CYS A 514 17.19 22.19 5.65
C CYS A 514 16.37 21.28 4.74
N TYR A 515 17.01 20.45 3.92
CA TYR A 515 16.34 19.43 3.12
C TYR A 515 15.81 18.30 4.02
N GLY A 516 16.65 17.83 4.95
CA GLY A 516 16.37 16.71 5.81
C GLY A 516 16.74 15.38 5.17
N ARG A 517 16.17 14.29 5.68
CA ARG A 517 16.42 12.93 5.18
C ARG A 517 15.76 12.72 3.81
N ASP A 518 16.48 12.21 2.84
CA ASP A 518 15.90 11.67 1.61
C ASP A 518 15.08 10.42 1.96
N LEU A 519 13.77 10.53 1.83
CA LEU A 519 12.85 9.45 2.19
C LEU A 519 13.04 8.21 1.29
N GLY A 520 13.44 8.41 0.04
CA GLY A 520 13.67 7.32 -0.91
C GLY A 520 14.95 6.52 -0.67
N ARG A 521 15.98 7.14 -0.05
CA ARG A 521 17.24 6.49 0.32
C ARG A 521 17.34 6.20 1.82
N GLY A 522 16.53 6.87 2.65
CA GLY A 522 16.52 6.72 4.09
C GLY A 522 17.70 7.38 4.82
N CYS A 523 18.50 8.21 4.15
CA CYS A 523 19.68 8.87 4.70
C CYS A 523 19.69 10.38 4.39
N LEU A 524 20.58 11.13 5.05
CA LEU A 524 20.85 12.53 4.70
C LEU A 524 21.71 12.58 3.43
N LEU A 525 21.40 13.54 2.57
CA LEU A 525 22.23 13.87 1.41
C LEU A 525 23.34 14.85 1.87
N TYR A 526 24.59 14.42 1.89
CA TYR A 526 25.71 15.26 2.33
C TYR A 526 26.26 16.17 1.25
N THR A 527 26.19 15.75 -0.02
CA THR A 527 26.53 16.57 -1.20
C THR A 527 25.68 16.10 -2.37
N SER A 528 25.51 16.96 -3.40
CA SER A 528 25.04 16.46 -4.70
C SER A 528 26.06 15.42 -5.15
N ASP A 529 25.58 14.25 -5.54
CA ASP A 529 26.45 13.22 -6.08
C ASP A 529 27.13 13.77 -7.35
N ALA A 530 28.47 13.84 -7.35
CA ALA A 530 29.21 14.35 -8.50
C ALA A 530 28.93 13.56 -9.79
N ALA A 531 28.39 12.35 -9.66
CA ALA A 531 27.91 11.55 -10.77
C ALA A 531 26.64 12.16 -11.41
N ASP A 532 25.74 12.78 -10.63
CA ASP A 532 24.56 13.47 -11.16
C ASP A 532 24.93 14.77 -11.90
N ASP A 533 26.02 15.44 -11.50
CA ASP A 533 26.51 16.67 -12.16
C ASP A 533 27.32 16.39 -13.45
N SER A 534 27.92 15.21 -13.59
CA SER A 534 28.69 14.84 -14.78
C SER A 534 27.85 14.31 -15.95
N LEU A 535 26.56 14.05 -15.72
CA LEU A 535 25.59 13.54 -16.70
C LEU A 535 24.65 14.62 -17.25
N ARG A 536 24.79 15.85 -16.84
CA ARG A 536 24.19 17.05 -17.43
C ARG A 536 25.20 17.66 -18.42
#